data_3e2d64ad1ad05fefdce2e49a5627ae42
#
_entry.id   3e2d64ad1ad05fefdce2e49a5627ae42
#
_cell.length_a   1.000
_cell.length_b   1.000
_cell.length_c   1.000
_cell.angle_alpha   90.00
_cell.angle_beta   90.00
_cell.angle_gamma   90.00
#
_symmetry.space_group_name_H-M   'P 1'
#
loop_
_entity.id
_entity.type
_entity.pdbx_description
1 polymer ?
#
loop_
_entity_poly.entity_id
_entity_poly.type
_entity_poly.pdbx_seq_one_letter_code
_entity_poly.pdbx_strand_id
1 'polypeptide(L)'
;MMLRRQALAIGSALLGALTLGGWTLFKQKDKGPLLLSARDDADGKHYAVGYRLDGQRVFATQVGQRCHDIINHPTLPIALFVARRPGTESYLIDLRDGALLQTITSNANRHFYGHAVIHKSGDWLYATENDTSDPGRGLLGVYRFGGERLVHSGEISTHGIGPHQVAWMPDGETLVLANGGIRTEAESRVEMNLNAMEPSLVLMQRDGSLISKETLGQQMNSVRHMGIASDGTILTGQQFMGPSQERSELLAIKRPGQPFMAFAVADEQFGQGGREGPGRAGRARAAGRATRRPAPPCDAKTRARVRSTYGPGTGGRRTASCIG
;
A
#
# COMPACT_ATOMS: atom_id res chain seq x y z
N MET A 1 -45.42 19.30 51.34
CA MET A 1 -45.79 18.74 50.03
C MET A 1 -45.13 19.41 48.84
N MET A 2 -44.34 20.45 49.01
CA MET A 2 -43.66 21.24 47.93
C MET A 2 -42.29 20.65 47.47
N LEU A 3 -41.59 19.93 48.32
CA LEU A 3 -40.23 19.43 48.06
C LEU A 3 -40.14 18.25 47.07
N ARG A 4 -41.21 17.42 46.94
CA ARG A 4 -41.22 16.29 46.00
C ARG A 4 -41.44 16.66 44.54
N ARG A 5 -42.10 17.76 44.27
CA ARG A 5 -42.36 18.26 42.88
C ARG A 5 -41.13 18.92 42.29
N GLN A 6 -40.29 19.57 43.10
CA GLN A 6 -39.04 20.21 42.66
C GLN A 6 -37.94 19.21 42.36
N ALA A 7 -37.85 18.11 43.12
CA ALA A 7 -36.89 17.03 42.89
C ALA A 7 -37.16 16.26 41.58
N LEU A 8 -38.44 16.09 41.21
CA LEU A 8 -38.82 15.44 39.97
C LEU A 8 -38.56 16.34 38.73
N ALA A 9 -38.68 17.65 38.87
CA ALA A 9 -38.40 18.58 37.77
C ALA A 9 -36.89 18.70 37.48
N ILE A 10 -36.06 18.66 38.52
CA ILE A 10 -34.59 18.68 38.34
C ILE A 10 -34.08 17.35 37.79
N GLY A 11 -34.65 16.21 38.21
CA GLY A 11 -34.32 14.88 37.66
C GLY A 11 -34.67 14.73 36.18
N SER A 12 -35.81 15.28 35.75
CA SER A 12 -36.23 15.25 34.33
C SER A 12 -35.42 16.16 33.43
N ALA A 13 -34.96 17.31 33.95
CA ALA A 13 -34.11 18.22 33.20
C ALA A 13 -32.68 17.67 33.02
N LEU A 14 -32.14 16.98 34.01
CA LEU A 14 -30.82 16.30 33.92
C LEU A 14 -30.85 15.09 33.00
N LEU A 15 -31.92 14.27 33.00
CA LEU A 15 -32.05 13.18 32.05
C LEU A 15 -32.26 13.69 30.60
N GLY A 16 -33.00 14.79 30.43
CA GLY A 16 -33.17 15.40 29.11
C GLY A 16 -31.88 16.01 28.56
N ALA A 17 -31.03 16.59 29.44
CA ALA A 17 -29.74 17.15 29.01
C ALA A 17 -28.71 16.06 28.67
N LEU A 18 -28.73 14.92 29.34
CA LEU A 18 -27.86 13.77 29.03
C LEU A 18 -28.25 13.09 27.72
N THR A 19 -29.57 13.02 27.40
CA THR A 19 -30.01 12.42 26.15
C THR A 19 -29.82 13.36 24.94
N LEU A 20 -29.94 14.66 25.10
CA LEU A 20 -29.68 15.64 24.02
C LEU A 20 -28.17 15.84 23.79
N GLY A 21 -27.34 15.81 24.84
CA GLY A 21 -25.89 15.91 24.73
C GLY A 21 -25.25 14.66 24.10
N GLY A 22 -25.78 13.47 24.38
CA GLY A 22 -25.30 12.20 23.82
C GLY A 22 -25.58 12.08 22.30
N TRP A 23 -26.70 12.63 21.81
CA TRP A 23 -27.06 12.57 20.40
C TRP A 23 -26.29 13.56 19.53
N THR A 24 -25.79 14.65 20.07
CA THR A 24 -24.96 15.60 19.31
C THR A 24 -23.52 15.13 19.17
N LEU A 25 -23.03 14.27 20.07
CA LEU A 25 -21.68 13.68 19.97
C LEU A 25 -21.57 12.55 18.96
N PHE A 26 -22.68 11.91 18.55
CA PHE A 26 -22.70 10.80 17.58
C PHE A 26 -23.10 11.20 16.15
N LYS A 27 -23.44 12.45 15.89
CA LYS A 27 -23.53 12.98 14.53
C LYS A 27 -22.16 13.46 14.04
N GLN A 28 -21.17 12.57 13.99
CA GLN A 28 -20.03 12.79 13.12
C GLN A 28 -20.58 12.72 11.69
N LYS A 29 -20.79 13.88 11.07
CA LYS A 29 -21.10 14.00 9.65
C LYS A 29 -20.17 13.06 8.90
N ASP A 30 -20.72 12.13 8.13
CA ASP A 30 -19.93 11.30 7.23
C ASP A 30 -19.23 12.24 6.25
N LYS A 31 -17.94 12.52 6.54
CA LYS A 31 -17.15 13.51 5.80
C LYS A 31 -16.75 13.00 4.41
N GLY A 32 -17.30 11.87 3.97
CA GLY A 32 -17.02 11.23 2.69
C GLY A 32 -15.67 10.53 2.64
N PRO A 33 -15.29 9.96 1.47
CA PRO A 33 -14.07 9.19 1.29
C PRO A 33 -12.81 10.06 1.43
N LEU A 34 -11.71 9.41 1.87
CA LEU A 34 -10.38 9.98 1.92
C LEU A 34 -9.50 9.39 0.82
N LEU A 35 -8.70 10.24 0.19
CA LEU A 35 -7.53 9.84 -0.59
C LEU A 35 -6.34 9.87 0.36
N LEU A 36 -5.68 8.73 0.53
CA LEU A 36 -4.48 8.60 1.35
C LEU A 36 -3.25 8.56 0.46
N SER A 37 -2.18 9.22 0.88
CA SER A 37 -0.91 9.23 0.16
C SER A 37 0.25 9.39 1.13
N ALA A 38 1.43 8.92 0.73
CA ALA A 38 2.70 9.27 1.34
C ALA A 38 3.42 10.28 0.45
N ARG A 39 3.98 11.33 1.04
CA ARG A 39 4.72 12.34 0.29
C ARG A 39 5.99 12.76 1.01
N ASP A 40 6.94 13.27 0.23
CA ASP A 40 8.10 13.99 0.74
C ASP A 40 7.92 15.50 0.48
N ASP A 41 8.52 16.36 1.29
CA ASP A 41 8.61 17.79 1.01
C ASP A 41 9.97 18.16 0.39
N ALA A 42 10.16 19.44 0.12
CA ALA A 42 11.40 19.96 -0.48
C ALA A 42 12.61 19.84 0.47
N ASP A 43 12.36 19.76 1.79
CA ASP A 43 13.38 19.58 2.81
C ASP A 43 13.70 18.11 3.08
N GLY A 44 13.07 17.18 2.34
CA GLY A 44 13.26 15.73 2.49
C GLY A 44 12.52 15.13 3.68
N LYS A 45 11.57 15.85 4.29
CA LYS A 45 10.74 15.32 5.37
C LYS A 45 9.61 14.46 4.77
N HIS A 46 9.27 13.39 5.46
CA HIS A 46 8.27 12.42 5.05
C HIS A 46 6.94 12.64 5.77
N TYR A 47 5.82 12.44 5.06
CA TYR A 47 4.49 12.66 5.59
C TYR A 47 3.50 11.57 5.16
N ALA A 48 2.67 11.14 6.11
CA ALA A 48 1.41 10.47 5.85
C ALA A 48 0.33 11.53 5.67
N VAL A 49 -0.42 11.52 4.57
CA VAL A 49 -1.41 12.57 4.26
C VAL A 49 -2.76 12.00 3.88
N GLY A 50 -3.81 12.72 4.23
CA GLY A 50 -5.19 12.43 3.85
C GLY A 50 -5.87 13.65 3.25
N TYR A 51 -6.54 13.47 2.11
CA TYR A 51 -7.26 14.50 1.39
C TYR A 51 -8.71 14.09 1.14
N ARG A 52 -9.60 15.07 1.07
CA ARG A 52 -10.95 14.89 0.50
C ARG A 52 -10.89 14.89 -1.02
N LEU A 53 -11.95 14.38 -1.67
CA LEU A 53 -12.03 14.34 -3.13
C LEU A 53 -12.04 15.74 -3.77
N ASP A 54 -12.38 16.78 -3.01
CA ASP A 54 -12.32 18.19 -3.43
C ASP A 54 -10.93 18.83 -3.29
N GLY A 55 -9.93 18.04 -2.80
CA GLY A 55 -8.56 18.49 -2.59
C GLY A 55 -8.31 19.09 -1.20
N GLN A 56 -9.34 19.21 -0.32
CA GLN A 56 -9.11 19.66 1.06
C GLN A 56 -8.24 18.66 1.81
N ARG A 57 -7.13 19.14 2.36
CA ARG A 57 -6.26 18.33 3.23
C ARG A 57 -6.92 18.16 4.60
N VAL A 58 -7.10 16.90 5.01
CA VAL A 58 -7.62 16.53 6.34
C VAL A 58 -6.50 16.46 7.36
N PHE A 59 -5.39 15.81 7.00
CA PHE A 59 -4.20 15.71 7.83
C PHE A 59 -2.92 15.64 7.01
N ALA A 60 -1.79 15.97 7.66
CA ALA A 60 -0.44 15.74 7.18
C ALA A 60 0.44 15.45 8.40
N THR A 61 0.67 14.20 8.68
CA THR A 61 1.42 13.74 9.85
C THR A 61 2.84 13.45 9.42
N GLN A 62 3.79 14.16 10.01
CA GLN A 62 5.20 13.91 9.76
C GLN A 62 5.60 12.55 10.33
N VAL A 63 6.35 11.77 9.55
CA VAL A 63 6.84 10.43 9.90
C VAL A 63 8.36 10.38 9.71
N GLY A 64 9.03 9.43 10.38
CA GLY A 64 10.49 9.34 10.37
C GLY A 64 11.08 8.85 9.07
N GLN A 65 10.36 7.97 8.35
CA GLN A 65 10.85 7.33 7.12
C GLN A 65 9.82 7.38 6.02
N ARG A 66 10.29 7.29 4.77
CA ARG A 66 9.43 7.28 3.58
C ARG A 66 8.56 6.03 3.54
N CYS A 67 7.24 6.22 3.34
CA CYS A 67 6.29 5.14 3.13
C CYS A 67 6.10 4.82 1.64
N HIS A 68 5.57 3.62 1.37
CA HIS A 68 5.34 3.12 0.02
C HIS A 68 3.90 2.69 -0.21
N ASP A 69 3.33 1.86 0.64
CA ASP A 69 1.95 1.37 0.53
C ASP A 69 1.12 1.82 1.74
N ILE A 70 -0.20 1.79 1.59
CA ILE A 70 -1.13 2.22 2.62
C ILE A 70 -2.26 1.21 2.72
N ILE A 71 -2.38 0.58 3.87
CA ILE A 71 -3.37 -0.48 4.11
C ILE A 71 -4.39 0.00 5.13
N ASN A 72 -5.65 0.07 4.71
CA ASN A 72 -6.75 0.43 5.60
C ASN A 72 -7.20 -0.77 6.42
N HIS A 73 -7.47 -0.53 7.71
CA HIS A 73 -8.14 -1.53 8.52
C HIS A 73 -9.60 -1.72 8.04
N PRO A 74 -10.13 -2.96 7.96
CA PRO A 74 -11.44 -3.21 7.37
C PRO A 74 -12.61 -2.58 8.14
N THR A 75 -12.48 -2.40 9.46
CA THR A 75 -13.58 -1.93 10.33
C THR A 75 -13.22 -0.71 11.18
N LEU A 76 -11.95 -0.49 11.53
CA LEU A 76 -11.50 0.66 12.31
C LEU A 76 -11.08 1.83 11.39
N PRO A 77 -11.22 3.08 11.81
CA PRO A 77 -10.82 4.25 11.02
C PRO A 77 -9.31 4.51 11.13
N ILE A 78 -8.50 3.48 10.89
CA ILE A 78 -7.05 3.52 10.96
C ILE A 78 -6.43 2.96 9.67
N ALA A 79 -5.23 3.40 9.35
CA ALA A 79 -4.44 2.85 8.25
C ALA A 79 -2.98 2.68 8.65
N LEU A 80 -2.34 1.62 8.13
CA LEU A 80 -0.91 1.43 8.20
C LEU A 80 -0.25 2.03 6.96
N PHE A 81 0.69 2.93 7.17
CA PHE A 81 1.61 3.45 6.17
C PHE A 81 2.89 2.61 6.24
N VAL A 82 3.07 1.75 5.25
CA VAL A 82 4.17 0.76 5.22
C VAL A 82 5.45 1.42 4.73
N ALA A 83 6.55 1.19 5.44
CA ALA A 83 7.86 1.74 5.08
C ALA A 83 8.33 1.26 3.70
N ARG A 84 8.96 2.17 2.95
CA ARG A 84 9.66 1.83 1.72
C ARG A 84 11.03 1.24 2.06
N ARG A 85 11.40 0.14 1.40
CA ARG A 85 12.74 -0.46 1.49
C ARG A 85 13.88 0.58 1.34
N PRO A 86 14.90 0.59 2.18
CA PRO A 86 15.24 -0.29 3.31
C PRO A 86 14.69 0.19 4.67
N GLY A 87 13.51 0.78 4.71
CA GLY A 87 12.92 1.35 5.92
C GLY A 87 12.58 0.31 6.98
N THR A 88 12.77 0.69 8.23
CA THR A 88 12.55 -0.14 9.42
C THR A 88 11.35 0.30 10.23
N GLU A 89 10.69 1.40 9.86
CA GLU A 89 9.56 1.96 10.61
C GLU A 89 8.33 2.13 9.71
N SER A 90 7.21 1.52 10.10
CA SER A 90 5.89 1.74 9.53
C SER A 90 4.99 2.44 10.54
N TYR A 91 3.94 3.14 10.09
CA TYR A 91 3.20 4.08 10.93
C TYR A 91 1.71 3.79 10.90
N LEU A 92 1.12 3.56 12.06
CA LEU A 92 -0.33 3.40 12.21
C LEU A 92 -0.95 4.76 12.50
N ILE A 93 -1.84 5.21 11.63
CA ILE A 93 -2.44 6.55 11.63
C ILE A 93 -3.94 6.47 11.81
N ASP A 94 -4.49 7.31 12.69
CA ASP A 94 -5.93 7.54 12.80
C ASP A 94 -6.41 8.38 11.62
N LEU A 95 -7.38 7.88 10.86
CA LEU A 95 -7.91 8.56 9.67
C LEU A 95 -8.90 9.69 9.99
N ARG A 96 -9.30 9.84 11.25
CA ARG A 96 -10.22 10.91 11.70
C ARG A 96 -9.54 12.27 11.74
N ASP A 97 -8.29 12.30 12.20
CA ASP A 97 -7.53 13.53 12.49
C ASP A 97 -6.04 13.46 12.09
N GLY A 98 -5.54 12.28 11.71
CA GLY A 98 -4.15 12.05 11.36
C GLY A 98 -3.24 11.76 12.55
N ALA A 99 -3.77 11.48 13.74
CA ALA A 99 -2.95 11.16 14.89
C ALA A 99 -2.07 9.92 14.62
N LEU A 100 -0.78 10.02 14.95
CA LEU A 100 0.14 8.88 14.93
C LEU A 100 -0.16 7.99 16.15
N LEU A 101 -0.79 6.85 15.93
CA LEU A 101 -1.16 5.92 16.99
C LEU A 101 0.02 5.05 17.43
N GLN A 102 0.84 4.63 16.45
CA GLN A 102 1.99 3.77 16.72
C GLN A 102 3.02 3.86 15.60
N THR A 103 4.30 3.86 15.98
CA THR A 103 5.42 3.50 15.10
C THR A 103 5.70 2.02 15.31
N ILE A 104 5.65 1.24 14.22
CA ILE A 104 5.96 -0.19 14.21
C ILE A 104 7.38 -0.33 13.69
N THR A 105 8.29 -0.74 14.54
CA THR A 105 9.68 -0.99 14.17
C THR A 105 9.81 -2.47 13.78
N SER A 106 10.48 -2.76 12.66
CA SER A 106 10.81 -4.12 12.24
C SER A 106 11.75 -4.79 13.27
N ASN A 107 11.75 -6.12 13.28
CA ASN A 107 12.69 -6.88 14.13
C ASN A 107 14.14 -6.61 13.76
N ALA A 108 15.06 -6.98 14.65
CA ALA A 108 16.50 -6.95 14.37
C ALA A 108 16.80 -7.74 13.08
N ASN A 109 17.67 -7.18 12.24
CA ASN A 109 18.04 -7.74 10.93
C ASN A 109 16.84 -7.88 9.96
N ARG A 110 15.81 -7.05 10.10
CA ARG A 110 14.66 -6.97 9.20
C ARG A 110 14.48 -5.54 8.72
N HIS A 111 13.99 -5.40 7.50
CA HIS A 111 13.39 -4.17 7.04
C HIS A 111 12.11 -4.45 6.24
N PHE A 112 11.16 -3.52 6.27
CA PHE A 112 9.96 -3.61 5.45
C PHE A 112 10.30 -3.54 3.97
N TYR A 113 9.55 -4.29 3.16
CA TYR A 113 9.76 -4.32 1.72
C TYR A 113 8.76 -3.46 0.93
N GLY A 114 7.80 -2.87 1.62
CA GLY A 114 6.92 -1.84 1.07
C GLY A 114 5.43 -2.18 1.03
N HIS A 115 5.04 -3.44 1.13
CA HIS A 115 3.65 -3.87 1.03
C HIS A 115 3.18 -4.69 2.22
N ALA A 116 1.87 -4.64 2.49
CA ALA A 116 1.24 -5.44 3.53
C ALA A 116 -0.22 -5.72 3.16
N VAL A 117 -0.85 -6.67 3.86
CA VAL A 117 -2.28 -6.91 3.80
C VAL A 117 -2.84 -7.15 5.20
N ILE A 118 -4.07 -6.68 5.44
CA ILE A 118 -4.82 -7.01 6.64
C ILE A 118 -5.85 -8.08 6.27
N HIS A 119 -5.99 -9.10 7.10
CA HIS A 119 -7.02 -10.11 6.94
C HIS A 119 -8.41 -9.49 7.11
N LYS A 120 -9.42 -10.03 6.43
CA LYS A 120 -10.82 -9.53 6.46
C LYS A 120 -11.44 -9.44 7.86
N SER A 121 -10.96 -10.23 8.84
CA SER A 121 -11.39 -10.13 10.25
C SER A 121 -10.88 -8.86 10.94
N GLY A 122 -9.83 -8.21 10.43
CA GLY A 122 -9.16 -7.10 11.08
C GLY A 122 -8.13 -7.50 12.13
N ASP A 123 -7.98 -8.78 12.48
CA ASP A 123 -7.13 -9.21 13.59
C ASP A 123 -5.67 -9.41 13.19
N TRP A 124 -5.39 -9.68 11.91
CA TRP A 124 -4.07 -10.08 11.44
C TRP A 124 -3.59 -9.23 10.28
N LEU A 125 -2.31 -8.86 10.33
CA LEU A 125 -1.58 -8.17 9.26
C LEU A 125 -0.36 -9.00 8.88
N TYR A 126 -0.09 -9.05 7.57
CA TYR A 126 1.07 -9.68 6.95
C TYR A 126 1.82 -8.63 6.15
N ALA A 127 3.06 -8.33 6.53
CA ALA A 127 3.91 -7.34 5.86
C ALA A 127 5.07 -8.02 5.14
N THR A 128 5.36 -7.62 3.90
CA THR A 128 6.57 -8.09 3.21
C THR A 128 7.81 -7.53 3.90
N GLU A 129 8.73 -8.42 4.26
CA GLU A 129 9.97 -8.08 4.94
C GLU A 129 11.16 -8.81 4.30
N ASN A 130 12.35 -8.28 4.48
CA ASN A 130 13.59 -8.88 4.05
C ASN A 130 14.45 -9.23 5.26
N ASP A 131 15.09 -10.40 5.21
CA ASP A 131 16.14 -10.77 6.16
C ASP A 131 17.47 -10.14 5.70
N THR A 132 17.97 -9.15 6.45
CA THR A 132 19.21 -8.46 6.08
C THR A 132 20.45 -9.28 6.40
N SER A 133 20.34 -10.31 7.25
CA SER A 133 21.40 -11.28 7.52
C SER A 133 21.46 -12.40 6.48
N ASP A 134 20.34 -12.69 5.80
CA ASP A 134 20.24 -13.61 4.67
C ASP A 134 19.31 -13.02 3.59
N PRO A 135 19.81 -12.14 2.70
CA PRO A 135 19.00 -11.51 1.65
C PRO A 135 18.38 -12.49 0.64
N GLY A 136 18.72 -13.77 0.69
CA GLY A 136 18.08 -14.85 -0.06
C GLY A 136 16.75 -15.32 0.54
N ARG A 137 16.45 -14.95 1.79
CA ARG A 137 15.29 -15.38 2.54
C ARG A 137 14.21 -14.32 2.57
N GLY A 138 13.19 -14.45 1.71
CA GLY A 138 12.00 -13.61 1.76
C GLY A 138 11.06 -14.00 2.89
N LEU A 139 10.51 -13.02 3.60
CA LEU A 139 9.66 -13.21 4.78
C LEU A 139 8.38 -12.39 4.69
N LEU A 140 7.34 -12.86 5.40
CA LEU A 140 6.25 -12.02 5.88
C LEU A 140 6.39 -11.87 7.39
N GLY A 141 6.48 -10.64 7.88
CA GLY A 141 6.23 -10.32 9.26
C GLY A 141 4.75 -10.49 9.56
N VAL A 142 4.43 -11.23 10.60
CA VAL A 142 3.05 -11.48 11.05
C VAL A 142 2.78 -10.65 12.28
N TYR A 143 1.74 -9.83 12.21
CA TYR A 143 1.34 -8.93 13.29
C TYR A 143 -0.11 -9.17 13.67
N ARG A 144 -0.42 -9.00 14.96
CA ARG A 144 -1.78 -9.10 15.47
C ARG A 144 -2.26 -7.74 15.97
N PHE A 145 -3.51 -7.39 15.62
CA PHE A 145 -4.19 -6.24 16.21
C PHE A 145 -4.69 -6.57 17.62
N GLY A 146 -4.36 -5.69 18.57
CA GLY A 146 -4.93 -5.65 19.92
C GLY A 146 -5.60 -4.29 20.10
N GLY A 147 -6.87 -4.16 19.68
CA GLY A 147 -7.53 -2.86 19.53
C GLY A 147 -6.89 -2.04 18.41
N GLU A 148 -6.48 -0.80 18.71
CA GLU A 148 -5.80 0.11 17.76
C GLU A 148 -4.27 -0.03 17.82
N ARG A 149 -3.73 -1.18 18.18
CA ARG A 149 -2.29 -1.43 18.24
C ARG A 149 -1.93 -2.73 17.53
N LEU A 150 -0.76 -2.72 16.88
CA LEU A 150 -0.14 -3.87 16.25
C LEU A 150 0.97 -4.44 17.14
N VAL A 151 0.97 -5.75 17.33
CA VAL A 151 2.00 -6.49 18.05
C VAL A 151 2.57 -7.54 17.11
N HIS A 152 3.90 -7.58 16.98
CA HIS A 152 4.58 -8.63 16.23
C HIS A 152 4.29 -10.00 16.84
N SER A 153 3.86 -10.96 16.01
CA SER A 153 3.44 -12.31 16.42
C SER A 153 4.36 -13.40 15.90
N GLY A 154 5.13 -13.13 14.86
CA GLY A 154 6.05 -14.11 14.25
C GLY A 154 6.40 -13.76 12.81
N GLU A 155 7.05 -14.71 12.15
CA GLU A 155 7.48 -14.60 10.75
C GLU A 155 7.16 -15.89 10.01
N ILE A 156 6.80 -15.80 8.73
CA ILE A 156 6.63 -16.95 7.84
C ILE A 156 7.41 -16.74 6.55
N SER A 157 7.90 -17.85 5.94
CA SER A 157 8.64 -17.80 4.67
C SER A 157 7.70 -17.40 3.52
N THR A 158 8.19 -16.59 2.59
CA THR A 158 7.51 -16.35 1.30
C THR A 158 7.84 -17.39 0.24
N HIS A 159 8.65 -18.40 0.59
CA HIS A 159 9.17 -19.43 -0.33
C HIS A 159 9.92 -18.87 -1.55
N GLY A 160 10.39 -17.62 -1.48
CA GLY A 160 11.10 -16.94 -2.55
C GLY A 160 12.01 -15.82 -2.05
N ILE A 161 12.60 -15.09 -2.97
CA ILE A 161 13.57 -14.03 -2.72
C ILE A 161 12.93 -12.67 -3.00
N GLY A 162 13.12 -11.71 -2.10
CA GLY A 162 12.71 -10.32 -2.28
C GLY A 162 11.20 -10.19 -2.50
N PRO A 163 10.35 -10.50 -1.49
CA PRO A 163 8.89 -10.42 -1.60
C PRO A 163 8.47 -8.97 -1.84
N HIS A 164 7.98 -8.67 -3.04
CA HIS A 164 7.60 -7.30 -3.37
C HIS A 164 6.18 -6.97 -2.93
N GLN A 165 5.20 -7.80 -3.33
CA GLN A 165 3.81 -7.58 -2.96
C GLN A 165 3.17 -8.86 -2.40
N VAL A 166 2.27 -8.67 -1.46
CA VAL A 166 1.39 -9.71 -0.90
C VAL A 166 -0.06 -9.28 -1.11
N ALA A 167 -0.95 -10.23 -1.40
CA ALA A 167 -2.38 -9.99 -1.53
C ALA A 167 -3.18 -11.20 -1.06
N TRP A 168 -4.48 -11.01 -0.83
CA TRP A 168 -5.42 -12.10 -0.58
C TRP A 168 -6.03 -12.60 -1.88
N MET A 169 -6.15 -13.91 -2.01
CA MET A 169 -7.05 -14.49 -3.01
C MET A 169 -8.52 -14.18 -2.67
N PRO A 170 -9.47 -14.34 -3.62
CA PRO A 170 -10.89 -14.02 -3.37
C PRO A 170 -11.53 -14.80 -2.23
N ASP A 171 -10.98 -15.95 -1.84
CA ASP A 171 -11.41 -16.73 -0.67
C ASP A 171 -11.14 -15.98 0.65
N GLY A 172 -10.19 -15.03 0.65
CA GLY A 172 -9.75 -14.26 1.79
C GLY A 172 -8.98 -15.07 2.83
N GLU A 173 -8.45 -16.24 2.45
CA GLU A 173 -7.68 -17.15 3.31
C GLU A 173 -6.33 -17.53 2.67
N THR A 174 -6.26 -17.60 1.34
CA THR A 174 -5.03 -17.88 0.61
C THR A 174 -4.26 -16.59 0.36
N LEU A 175 -2.97 -16.57 0.72
CA LEU A 175 -2.04 -15.50 0.39
C LEU A 175 -1.41 -15.77 -0.98
N VAL A 176 -1.24 -14.71 -1.76
CA VAL A 176 -0.44 -14.72 -2.99
C VAL A 176 0.71 -13.73 -2.86
N LEU A 177 1.91 -14.16 -3.25
CA LEU A 177 3.17 -13.42 -3.13
C LEU A 177 3.80 -13.21 -4.50
N ALA A 178 4.16 -11.97 -4.81
CA ALA A 178 5.05 -11.61 -5.90
C ALA A 178 6.47 -11.50 -5.36
N ASN A 179 7.27 -12.55 -5.49
CA ASN A 179 8.69 -12.51 -5.14
C ASN A 179 9.48 -11.97 -6.33
N GLY A 180 10.17 -10.85 -6.14
CA GLY A 180 10.93 -10.19 -7.22
C GLY A 180 12.20 -10.93 -7.62
N GLY A 181 12.66 -11.89 -6.81
CA GLY A 181 13.83 -12.72 -7.09
C GLY A 181 15.17 -12.03 -6.89
N ILE A 182 15.19 -10.82 -6.32
CA ILE A 182 16.38 -9.99 -6.18
C ILE A 182 16.82 -9.95 -4.72
N ARG A 183 18.07 -10.33 -4.46
CA ARG A 183 18.77 -10.06 -3.21
C ARG A 183 19.26 -8.62 -3.22
N THR A 184 19.09 -7.93 -2.11
CA THR A 184 19.56 -6.54 -1.97
C THR A 184 20.41 -6.38 -0.74
N GLU A 185 21.37 -5.46 -0.81
CA GLU A 185 22.15 -5.08 0.38
C GLU A 185 21.28 -4.59 1.51
N ALA A 186 21.72 -4.77 2.74
CA ALA A 186 20.95 -4.47 3.95
C ALA A 186 20.54 -3.00 4.06
N GLU A 187 21.46 -2.08 3.79
CA GLU A 187 21.25 -0.64 4.01
C GLU A 187 21.06 0.15 2.72
N SER A 188 20.93 -0.54 1.60
CA SER A 188 20.80 0.07 0.30
C SER A 188 19.76 -0.65 -0.56
N ARG A 189 19.70 -0.28 -1.84
CA ARG A 189 18.85 -0.93 -2.85
C ARG A 189 19.68 -1.58 -3.93
N VAL A 190 20.98 -1.75 -3.69
CA VAL A 190 21.91 -2.39 -4.62
C VAL A 190 21.54 -3.86 -4.79
N GLU A 191 21.37 -4.28 -6.03
CA GLU A 191 21.03 -5.65 -6.40
C GLU A 191 22.30 -6.51 -6.42
N MET A 192 22.24 -7.66 -5.73
CA MET A 192 23.41 -8.55 -5.51
C MET A 192 23.44 -9.76 -6.45
N ASN A 193 22.34 -10.09 -7.15
CA ASN A 193 22.19 -11.35 -7.89
C ASN A 193 21.49 -11.22 -9.24
N LEU A 194 21.66 -10.11 -9.98
CA LEU A 194 20.95 -9.91 -11.25
C LEU A 194 21.16 -11.04 -12.26
N ASN A 195 22.34 -11.66 -12.27
CA ASN A 195 22.68 -12.81 -13.12
C ASN A 195 22.08 -14.15 -12.64
N ALA A 196 21.51 -14.17 -11.44
CA ALA A 196 20.93 -15.35 -10.80
C ALA A 196 19.64 -15.03 -10.07
N MET A 197 18.81 -14.18 -10.68
CA MET A 197 17.49 -13.84 -10.14
C MET A 197 16.56 -15.06 -10.12
N GLU A 198 15.69 -15.11 -9.11
CA GLU A 198 14.70 -16.19 -8.91
C GLU A 198 13.29 -15.60 -8.71
N PRO A 199 12.74 -14.86 -9.70
CA PRO A 199 11.39 -14.32 -9.58
C PRO A 199 10.36 -15.44 -9.54
N SER A 200 9.37 -15.32 -8.64
CA SER A 200 8.34 -16.33 -8.50
C SER A 200 6.99 -15.76 -8.06
N LEU A 201 5.92 -16.43 -8.47
CA LEU A 201 4.57 -16.27 -7.94
C LEU A 201 4.30 -17.43 -6.99
N VAL A 202 3.95 -17.13 -5.75
CA VAL A 202 3.70 -18.13 -4.70
C VAL A 202 2.28 -17.99 -4.17
N LEU A 203 1.57 -19.13 -4.06
CA LEU A 203 0.33 -19.25 -3.30
C LEU A 203 0.62 -20.05 -2.04
N MET A 204 0.13 -19.59 -0.89
CA MET A 204 0.35 -20.25 0.39
C MET A 204 -0.81 -20.02 1.36
N GLN A 205 -0.94 -20.90 2.34
CA GLN A 205 -1.86 -20.73 3.46
C GLN A 205 -1.37 -19.61 4.41
N ARG A 206 -2.25 -19.13 5.27
CA ARG A 206 -1.96 -18.11 6.28
C ARG A 206 -0.90 -18.53 7.30
N ASP A 207 -0.75 -19.83 7.54
CA ASP A 207 0.28 -20.40 8.43
C ASP A 207 1.65 -20.53 7.77
N GLY A 208 1.77 -20.19 6.48
CA GLY A 208 2.99 -20.31 5.70
C GLY A 208 3.12 -21.59 4.90
N SER A 209 2.16 -22.51 4.97
CA SER A 209 2.18 -23.76 4.20
C SER A 209 2.07 -23.49 2.70
N LEU A 210 3.05 -23.97 1.91
CA LEU A 210 3.12 -23.76 0.47
C LEU A 210 2.00 -24.51 -0.26
N ILE A 211 1.26 -23.80 -1.12
CA ILE A 211 0.29 -24.39 -2.04
C ILE A 211 0.93 -24.58 -3.41
N SER A 212 1.52 -23.51 -3.97
CA SER A 212 2.24 -23.58 -5.24
C SER A 212 3.31 -22.50 -5.34
N LYS A 213 4.37 -22.80 -6.11
CA LYS A 213 5.40 -21.84 -6.49
C LYS A 213 5.64 -21.99 -7.99
N GLU A 214 5.46 -20.91 -8.73
CA GLU A 214 5.65 -20.90 -10.18
C GLU A 214 6.62 -19.79 -10.57
N THR A 215 7.42 -20.05 -11.60
CA THR A 215 8.40 -19.12 -12.16
C THR A 215 8.09 -18.86 -13.64
N LEU A 216 8.56 -17.73 -14.15
CA LEU A 216 8.56 -17.44 -15.59
C LEU A 216 9.90 -17.85 -16.19
N GLY A 217 9.90 -18.16 -17.50
CA GLY A 217 11.13 -18.46 -18.23
C GLY A 217 12.08 -17.25 -18.39
N GLN A 218 11.57 -16.02 -18.20
CA GLN A 218 12.36 -14.79 -18.27
C GLN A 218 12.97 -14.47 -16.90
N GLN A 219 14.16 -14.98 -16.64
CA GLN A 219 14.86 -14.84 -15.35
C GLN A 219 15.05 -13.37 -14.91
N MET A 220 15.28 -12.44 -15.86
CA MET A 220 15.50 -11.02 -15.57
C MET A 220 14.20 -10.22 -15.34
N ASN A 221 13.04 -10.86 -15.38
CA ASN A 221 11.74 -10.22 -15.14
C ASN A 221 11.35 -10.33 -13.65
N SER A 222 11.70 -9.32 -12.88
CA SER A 222 11.32 -9.26 -11.46
C SER A 222 9.80 -9.09 -11.32
N VAL A 223 9.12 -10.06 -10.72
CA VAL A 223 7.67 -9.98 -10.43
C VAL A 223 7.44 -8.92 -9.35
N ARG A 224 6.59 -7.94 -9.63
CA ARG A 224 6.41 -6.77 -8.75
C ARG A 224 4.98 -6.62 -8.25
N HIS A 225 4.13 -6.05 -9.08
CA HIS A 225 2.76 -5.74 -8.71
C HIS A 225 1.79 -6.76 -9.30
N MET A 226 0.66 -6.97 -8.59
CA MET A 226 -0.38 -7.88 -9.04
C MET A 226 -1.77 -7.32 -8.80
N GLY A 227 -2.69 -7.68 -9.68
CA GLY A 227 -4.12 -7.53 -9.52
C GLY A 227 -4.78 -8.90 -9.54
N ILE A 228 -5.81 -9.08 -8.70
CA ILE A 228 -6.52 -10.35 -8.58
C ILE A 228 -7.98 -10.11 -8.91
N ALA A 229 -8.49 -10.85 -9.88
CA ALA A 229 -9.89 -10.83 -10.27
C ALA A 229 -10.73 -11.74 -9.36
N SER A 230 -12.04 -11.53 -9.35
CA SER A 230 -12.98 -12.29 -8.50
C SER A 230 -13.04 -13.77 -8.85
N ASP A 231 -12.65 -14.17 -10.06
CA ASP A 231 -12.55 -15.55 -10.50
C ASP A 231 -11.23 -16.25 -10.08
N GLY A 232 -10.36 -15.54 -9.36
CA GLY A 232 -9.05 -16.01 -8.93
C GLY A 232 -7.95 -15.85 -9.99
N THR A 233 -8.22 -15.20 -11.12
CA THR A 233 -7.18 -14.85 -12.09
C THR A 233 -6.25 -13.80 -11.51
N ILE A 234 -4.93 -14.05 -11.57
CA ILE A 234 -3.88 -13.14 -11.11
C ILE A 234 -3.18 -12.56 -12.34
N LEU A 235 -3.13 -11.23 -12.44
CA LEU A 235 -2.34 -10.50 -13.40
C LEU A 235 -1.15 -9.88 -12.70
N THR A 236 0.07 -10.07 -13.21
CA THR A 236 1.28 -9.49 -12.63
C THR A 236 1.96 -8.51 -13.58
N GLY A 237 2.42 -7.40 -13.01
CA GLY A 237 3.37 -6.49 -13.65
C GLY A 237 4.80 -6.82 -13.22
N GLN A 238 5.73 -6.74 -14.17
CA GLN A 238 7.13 -7.10 -13.96
C GLN A 238 8.04 -5.92 -14.26
N GLN A 239 9.20 -5.92 -13.62
CA GLN A 239 10.28 -5.00 -13.93
C GLN A 239 11.41 -5.79 -14.61
N PHE A 240 11.71 -5.45 -15.86
CA PHE A 240 12.87 -6.03 -16.55
C PHE A 240 14.15 -5.41 -16.00
N MET A 241 15.06 -6.27 -15.55
CA MET A 241 16.34 -5.90 -14.94
C MET A 241 17.52 -6.05 -15.90
N GLY A 242 17.27 -6.50 -17.13
CA GLY A 242 18.28 -6.67 -18.17
C GLY A 242 18.68 -5.37 -18.88
N PRO A 243 19.54 -5.46 -19.89
CA PRO A 243 20.01 -4.33 -20.66
C PRO A 243 18.86 -3.51 -21.28
N SER A 244 18.96 -2.19 -21.25
CA SER A 244 17.89 -1.30 -21.72
C SER A 244 17.58 -1.41 -23.22
N GLN A 245 18.46 -2.01 -24.00
CA GLN A 245 18.30 -2.28 -25.43
C GLN A 245 17.45 -3.53 -25.70
N GLU A 246 17.37 -4.42 -24.73
CA GLU A 246 16.57 -5.64 -24.82
C GLU A 246 15.11 -5.35 -24.48
N ARG A 247 14.21 -6.08 -25.12
CA ARG A 247 12.77 -6.05 -24.84
C ARG A 247 12.38 -7.31 -24.10
N SER A 248 11.45 -7.19 -23.16
CA SER A 248 10.86 -8.32 -22.45
C SER A 248 9.37 -8.08 -22.26
N GLU A 249 8.62 -9.17 -22.18
CA GLU A 249 7.21 -9.12 -21.82
C GLU A 249 7.07 -8.78 -20.33
N LEU A 250 6.39 -7.66 -20.04
CA LEU A 250 6.29 -7.12 -18.69
C LEU A 250 5.00 -7.53 -17.98
N LEU A 251 4.15 -8.30 -18.63
CA LEU A 251 2.91 -8.80 -18.04
C LEU A 251 2.91 -10.34 -18.03
N ALA A 252 2.36 -10.91 -16.98
CA ALA A 252 2.10 -12.33 -16.91
C ALA A 252 0.76 -12.60 -16.21
N ILE A 253 0.17 -13.73 -16.53
CA ILE A 253 -1.16 -14.13 -16.06
C ILE A 253 -1.11 -15.54 -15.47
N LYS A 254 -1.78 -15.73 -14.35
CA LYS A 254 -2.08 -17.02 -13.75
C LYS A 254 -3.59 -17.17 -13.64
N ARG A 255 -4.16 -18.09 -14.39
CA ARG A 255 -5.57 -18.49 -14.24
C ARG A 255 -5.68 -19.72 -13.36
N PRO A 256 -6.80 -19.94 -12.66
CA PRO A 256 -7.03 -21.17 -11.94
C PRO A 256 -6.84 -22.39 -12.85
N GLY A 257 -6.06 -23.38 -12.39
CA GLY A 257 -5.77 -24.60 -13.15
C GLY A 257 -4.85 -24.44 -14.37
N GLN A 258 -4.38 -23.24 -14.68
CA GLN A 258 -3.45 -22.99 -15.79
C GLN A 258 -2.05 -22.58 -15.26
N PRO A 259 -0.97 -22.78 -16.03
CA PRO A 259 0.36 -22.33 -15.64
C PRO A 259 0.44 -20.80 -15.57
N PHE A 260 1.42 -20.29 -14.80
CA PHE A 260 1.78 -18.89 -14.80
C PHE A 260 2.58 -18.55 -16.05
N MET A 261 2.06 -17.67 -16.91
CA MET A 261 2.60 -17.42 -18.24
C MET A 261 2.75 -15.91 -18.51
N ALA A 262 3.88 -15.52 -19.10
CA ALA A 262 4.03 -14.20 -19.69
C ALA A 262 3.15 -14.06 -20.94
N PHE A 263 2.70 -12.84 -21.24
CA PHE A 263 1.99 -12.53 -22.47
C PHE A 263 2.37 -11.15 -23.00
N ALA A 264 2.47 -11.05 -24.33
CA ALA A 264 2.70 -9.79 -25.01
C ALA A 264 1.40 -8.97 -25.05
N VAL A 265 1.54 -7.66 -24.85
CA VAL A 265 0.49 -6.70 -25.16
C VAL A 265 0.90 -6.00 -26.45
N ALA A 266 -0.03 -5.92 -27.42
CA ALA A 266 0.24 -5.26 -28.68
C ALA A 266 0.70 -3.81 -28.46
N ASP A 267 1.80 -3.40 -29.12
CA ASP A 267 2.45 -2.08 -28.97
C ASP A 267 1.48 -0.89 -29.19
N GLU A 268 0.40 -1.09 -29.91
CA GLU A 268 -0.63 -0.09 -30.22
C GLU A 268 -1.45 0.35 -28.99
N GLN A 269 -1.45 -0.43 -27.92
CA GLN A 269 -2.22 -0.13 -26.69
C GLN A 269 -1.41 0.65 -25.65
N PHE A 270 -0.10 0.69 -25.78
CA PHE A 270 0.76 1.55 -24.95
C PHE A 270 1.18 2.76 -25.77
N GLY A 271 0.40 3.84 -25.66
CA GLY A 271 0.88 5.14 -26.15
C GLY A 271 2.29 5.38 -25.61
N GLN A 272 3.15 6.00 -26.40
CA GLN A 272 4.55 6.33 -26.06
C GLN A 272 4.62 7.18 -24.78
N GLY A 273 4.43 6.58 -23.64
CA GLY A 273 4.70 7.15 -22.32
C GLY A 273 6.21 7.23 -22.16
N GLY A 274 6.72 8.45 -22.19
CA GLY A 274 8.13 8.74 -22.21
C GLY A 274 8.93 8.01 -21.14
N ARG A 275 10.01 7.40 -21.57
CA ARG A 275 11.11 6.96 -20.74
C ARG A 275 11.82 8.19 -20.19
N GLU A 276 11.51 8.61 -18.98
CA GLU A 276 12.44 9.41 -18.20
C GLU A 276 13.18 8.47 -17.24
N GLY A 277 14.32 7.99 -17.70
CA GLY A 277 15.33 7.37 -16.84
C GLY A 277 15.96 8.42 -15.92
N PRO A 278 16.52 8.05 -14.74
CA PRO A 278 17.22 8.99 -13.88
C PRO A 278 18.44 9.55 -14.62
N GLY A 279 18.37 10.85 -15.00
CA GLY A 279 19.45 11.55 -15.67
C GLY A 279 20.71 11.56 -14.83
N ARG A 280 21.78 11.02 -15.37
CA ARG A 280 23.15 11.29 -14.92
C ARG A 280 23.38 12.79 -14.94
N ALA A 281 23.73 13.35 -13.80
CA ALA A 281 24.21 14.71 -13.68
C ALA A 281 25.52 14.86 -14.44
N GLY A 282 25.42 15.33 -15.71
CA GLY A 282 26.55 15.83 -16.49
C GLY A 282 26.75 17.31 -16.20
N ARG A 283 27.90 17.67 -15.67
CA ARG A 283 28.34 19.05 -15.52
C ARG A 283 28.40 19.73 -16.91
N ALA A 284 27.61 20.78 -17.12
CA ALA A 284 27.86 21.74 -18.16
C ALA A 284 27.79 23.16 -17.58
N ARG A 285 28.84 23.93 -17.87
CA ARG A 285 29.08 25.31 -17.45
C ARG A 285 28.12 26.29 -18.14
N ALA A 286 27.93 27.39 -17.44
CA ALA A 286 27.12 28.54 -17.72
C ALA A 286 27.31 29.16 -19.15
N ALA A 287 26.20 29.64 -19.70
CA ALA A 287 26.03 31.02 -20.21
C ALA A 287 24.61 31.20 -20.78
N GLY A 288 23.94 32.31 -20.48
CA GLY A 288 22.81 32.76 -21.31
C GLY A 288 21.54 33.15 -20.56
N ARG A 289 21.46 34.41 -20.21
CA ARG A 289 20.25 35.16 -19.77
C ARG A 289 19.13 35.00 -20.81
N ALA A 290 17.94 34.55 -20.41
CA ALA A 290 16.73 34.76 -21.18
C ALA A 290 15.48 34.82 -20.25
N THR A 291 14.72 35.81 -20.50
CA THR A 291 13.51 36.40 -19.96
C THR A 291 12.39 35.40 -19.63
N ARG A 292 11.79 35.57 -18.44
CA ARG A 292 10.56 34.92 -18.00
C ARG A 292 9.37 35.33 -18.87
N ARG A 293 8.64 34.35 -19.43
CA ARG A 293 7.24 34.49 -19.83
C ARG A 293 6.34 33.73 -18.84
N PRO A 294 5.19 34.27 -18.45
CA PRO A 294 4.24 33.59 -17.56
C PRO A 294 3.52 32.46 -18.30
N ALA A 295 3.27 31.36 -17.58
CA ALA A 295 2.49 30.23 -18.04
C ALA A 295 0.99 30.58 -18.19
N PRO A 296 0.28 30.01 -19.18
CA PRO A 296 -1.16 30.21 -19.32
C PRO A 296 -1.95 29.41 -18.29
N PRO A 297 -3.19 29.83 -17.96
CA PRO A 297 -4.02 29.14 -16.97
C PRO A 297 -4.54 27.80 -17.51
N CYS A 298 -4.59 26.79 -16.63
CA CYS A 298 -5.19 25.49 -16.89
C CYS A 298 -6.69 25.62 -17.18
N ASP A 299 -7.10 25.21 -18.36
CA ASP A 299 -8.50 25.13 -18.77
C ASP A 299 -9.12 23.81 -18.29
N ALA A 300 -10.20 23.94 -17.55
CA ALA A 300 -10.90 22.83 -16.92
C ALA A 300 -11.94 22.22 -17.88
N LYS A 301 -11.51 21.35 -18.79
CA LYS A 301 -12.42 20.47 -19.56
C LYS A 301 -11.70 19.23 -20.09
N THR A 302 -11.53 18.23 -19.24
CA THR A 302 -11.40 16.85 -19.71
C THR A 302 -12.11 15.91 -18.71
N ARG A 303 -13.39 15.64 -18.97
CA ARG A 303 -14.15 14.60 -18.27
C ARG A 303 -13.71 13.23 -18.78
N ALA A 304 -12.87 12.54 -18.05
CA ALA A 304 -12.66 11.12 -18.26
C ALA A 304 -13.85 10.34 -17.66
N ARG A 305 -14.65 9.72 -18.52
CA ARG A 305 -15.68 8.74 -18.12
C ARG A 305 -15.01 7.42 -17.74
N VAL A 306 -14.81 7.16 -16.47
CA VAL A 306 -14.54 5.80 -15.98
C VAL A 306 -15.90 5.11 -15.79
N ARG A 307 -16.22 4.13 -16.64
CA ARG A 307 -17.35 3.22 -16.41
C ARG A 307 -16.96 2.21 -15.34
N SER A 308 -17.53 2.35 -14.14
CA SER A 308 -17.50 1.32 -13.11
C SER A 308 -18.68 0.37 -13.34
N THR A 309 -18.39 -0.89 -13.68
CA THR A 309 -19.37 -1.99 -13.67
C THR A 309 -19.17 -2.79 -12.38
N TYR A 310 -19.89 -2.42 -11.32
CA TYR A 310 -20.12 -3.30 -10.17
C TYR A 310 -21.55 -3.07 -9.66
N GLY A 311 -22.28 -4.19 -9.49
CA GLY A 311 -23.64 -4.23 -8.98
C GLY A 311 -23.73 -3.89 -7.49
N PRO A 312 -24.96 -3.70 -6.95
CA PRO A 312 -25.18 -3.17 -5.61
C PRO A 312 -25.00 -4.26 -4.54
N GLY A 313 -24.04 -4.05 -3.64
CA GLY A 313 -23.83 -4.90 -2.48
C GLY A 313 -23.17 -4.08 -1.37
N THR A 314 -23.97 -3.81 -0.32
CA THR A 314 -23.65 -3.43 1.07
C THR A 314 -22.52 -2.40 1.30
N GLY A 315 -22.90 -1.27 1.93
CA GLY A 315 -22.12 -0.07 2.24
C GLY A 315 -20.79 -0.26 2.97
N GLY A 316 -19.74 -0.53 2.21
CA GLY A 316 -18.35 -0.44 2.66
C GLY A 316 -17.74 0.89 2.20
N ARG A 317 -17.06 1.59 3.09
CA ARG A 317 -16.29 2.81 2.78
C ARG A 317 -15.24 2.49 1.72
N ARG A 318 -15.26 3.23 0.60
CA ARG A 318 -14.27 3.08 -0.48
C ARG A 318 -13.10 4.03 -0.23
N THR A 319 -11.91 3.51 -0.20
CA THR A 319 -10.66 4.27 -0.25
C THR A 319 -9.93 3.89 -1.53
N ALA A 320 -9.43 4.89 -2.27
CA ALA A 320 -8.55 4.68 -3.40
C ALA A 320 -7.11 4.97 -2.96
N SER A 321 -6.19 4.05 -3.23
CA SER A 321 -4.76 4.21 -3.01
C SER A 321 -4.12 4.57 -4.34
N CYS A 322 -3.37 5.67 -4.40
CA CYS A 322 -2.53 6.02 -5.55
C CYS A 322 -1.10 5.59 -5.26
N ILE A 323 -0.55 4.75 -6.13
CA ILE A 323 0.83 4.28 -6.10
C ILE A 323 1.66 5.21 -6.97
N GLY A 324 2.68 5.84 -6.36
CA GLY A 324 3.68 6.64 -7.05
C GLY A 324 5.08 5.99 -7.00
#